data_d0b87f03f9d21e95164e8bb7b1bd557f
#
_entry.id   d0b87f03f9d21e95164e8bb7b1bd557f
#
_cell.length_a   1.000
_cell.length_b   1.000
_cell.length_c   1.000
_cell.angle_alpha   90.00
_cell.angle_beta   90.00
_cell.angle_gamma   90.00
#
_symmetry.space_group_name_H-M   'P 1'
#
loop_
_entity.id
_entity.type
_entity.pdbx_description
1 polymer ?
#
loop_
_entity_poly.entity_id
_entity_poly.type
_entity_poly.pdbx_seq_one_letter_code
_entity_poly.pdbx_strand_id
1 'polypeptide(L)'
;TNALTGVAGAYLESTPMFVVSGQVKRADMINGQGLRQQGMQELDIISVVKSITKYAALVDDPQMIRYHIERALYEATHGRKGPVWLDIPLDVQATMIDEDRLIGFTPKPEMKNTHLEKQVLAVIDELNRAERPVLLAGNGIRLAGANKEFDELVETLGIPVLTEEE
;
A
#
# COMPACT_ATOMS: atom_id res chain seq x y z
N THR A 1 7.66 4.69 16.42
CA THR A 1 7.69 3.21 16.35
C THR A 1 6.38 2.54 16.78
N ASN A 2 5.55 3.15 17.63
CA ASN A 2 4.34 2.50 18.16
C ASN A 2 3.32 2.07 17.09
N ALA A 3 3.27 2.75 15.95
CA ALA A 3 2.38 2.39 14.84
C ALA A 3 2.83 1.12 14.07
N LEU A 4 4.04 0.62 14.26
CA LEU A 4 4.61 -0.47 13.43
C LEU A 4 3.75 -1.74 13.44
N THR A 5 3.24 -2.14 14.59
CA THR A 5 2.38 -3.33 14.70
C THR A 5 1.11 -3.17 13.88
N GLY A 6 0.45 -2.02 13.98
CA GLY A 6 -0.76 -1.73 13.18
C GLY A 6 -0.47 -1.65 11.68
N VAL A 7 0.68 -1.08 11.29
CA VAL A 7 1.11 -1.03 9.88
C VAL A 7 1.41 -2.43 9.34
N ALA A 8 2.07 -3.27 10.13
CA ALA A 8 2.34 -4.66 9.75
C ALA A 8 1.03 -5.45 9.57
N GLY A 9 0.07 -5.31 10.49
CA GLY A 9 -1.28 -5.89 10.33
C GLY A 9 -1.97 -5.39 9.07
N ALA A 10 -2.01 -4.07 8.85
CA ALA A 10 -2.60 -3.49 7.65
C ALA A 10 -1.94 -3.97 6.34
N TYR A 11 -0.63 -4.22 6.37
CA TYR A 11 0.09 -4.78 5.22
C TYR A 11 -0.33 -6.22 4.92
N LEU A 12 -0.42 -7.07 5.95
CA LEU A 12 -0.85 -8.46 5.82
C LEU A 12 -2.30 -8.55 5.32
N GLU A 13 -3.20 -7.76 5.90
CA GLU A 13 -4.63 -7.73 5.57
C GLU A 13 -4.95 -6.90 4.30
N SER A 14 -3.95 -6.35 3.64
CA SER A 14 -4.15 -5.47 2.47
C SER A 14 -5.06 -4.26 2.76
N THR A 15 -5.05 -3.77 4.00
CA THR A 15 -5.85 -2.64 4.43
C THR A 15 -5.16 -1.33 4.05
N PRO A 16 -5.83 -0.42 3.32
CA PRO A 16 -5.26 0.88 3.02
C PRO A 16 -5.11 1.70 4.29
N MET A 17 -3.88 2.14 4.58
CA MET A 17 -3.57 2.96 5.74
C MET A 17 -2.58 4.05 5.33
N PHE A 18 -2.83 5.28 5.74
CA PHE A 18 -1.94 6.40 5.51
C PHE A 18 -1.33 6.85 6.84
N VAL A 19 -0.02 6.72 6.97
CA VAL A 19 0.73 7.13 8.17
C VAL A 19 1.58 8.34 7.86
N VAL A 20 1.54 9.32 8.76
CA VAL A 20 2.42 10.50 8.73
C VAL A 20 3.17 10.55 10.05
N SER A 21 4.48 10.68 9.99
CA SER A 21 5.33 10.93 11.15
C SER A 21 6.12 12.22 10.99
N GLY A 22 6.47 12.83 12.12
CA GLY A 22 7.41 13.93 12.16
C GLY A 22 8.83 13.43 12.36
N GLN A 23 9.80 14.10 11.73
CA GLN A 23 11.22 13.86 11.87
C GLN A 23 11.91 15.10 12.46
N VAL A 24 13.11 14.94 13.00
CA VAL A 24 13.96 16.09 13.38
C VAL A 24 14.23 16.99 12.19
N LYS A 25 14.75 18.20 12.40
CA LYS A 25 15.13 19.09 11.30
C LYS A 25 16.18 18.41 10.41
N ARG A 26 16.15 18.67 9.11
CA ARG A 26 17.13 18.13 8.15
C ARG A 26 18.58 18.37 8.55
N ALA A 27 18.88 19.53 9.17
CA ALA A 27 20.21 19.86 9.67
C ALA A 27 20.67 18.98 10.86
N ASP A 28 19.71 18.42 11.59
CA ASP A 28 19.95 17.58 12.78
C ASP A 28 19.89 16.07 12.46
N MET A 29 19.71 15.70 11.18
CA MET A 29 19.70 14.30 10.74
C MET A 29 21.13 13.79 10.50
N ILE A 30 21.33 12.49 10.72
CA ILE A 30 22.64 11.79 10.59
C ILE A 30 23.25 11.95 9.19
N ASN A 31 22.46 12.01 8.14
CA ASN A 31 22.89 12.19 6.76
C ASN A 31 24.10 11.30 6.34
N GLY A 32 24.10 10.04 6.77
CA GLY A 32 25.14 9.08 6.39
C GLY A 32 26.47 9.18 7.14
N GLN A 33 26.55 9.91 8.24
CA GLN A 33 27.79 10.12 9.01
C GLN A 33 28.22 8.90 9.86
N GLY A 34 27.54 7.76 9.76
CA GLY A 34 27.89 6.53 10.49
C GLY A 34 27.51 6.55 11.98
N LEU A 35 26.80 7.57 12.44
CA LEU A 35 26.25 7.65 13.79
C LEU A 35 24.93 6.86 13.85
N ARG A 36 24.52 6.45 15.04
CA ARG A 36 23.20 5.83 15.24
C ARG A 36 22.08 6.86 15.43
N GLN A 37 22.43 8.03 15.93
CA GLN A 37 21.52 9.14 16.23
C GLN A 37 22.31 10.43 16.33
N GLN A 38 21.80 11.51 15.78
CA GLN A 38 22.33 12.88 15.93
C GLN A 38 21.25 13.76 16.58
N GLY A 39 20.07 13.85 15.99
CA GLY A 39 18.94 14.56 16.57
C GLY A 39 18.25 13.76 17.69
N MET A 40 17.59 14.47 18.61
CA MET A 40 16.84 13.81 19.69
C MET A 40 15.68 13.00 19.12
N GLN A 41 15.63 11.69 19.42
CA GLN A 41 14.62 10.74 18.92
C GLN A 41 14.65 10.56 17.39
N GLU A 42 15.73 10.92 16.74
CA GLU A 42 15.92 10.62 15.33
C GLU A 42 15.94 9.12 15.09
N LEU A 43 15.20 8.68 14.08
CA LEU A 43 15.18 7.32 13.59
C LEU A 43 14.94 7.35 12.07
N ASP A 44 15.72 6.58 11.32
CA ASP A 44 15.41 6.31 9.91
C ASP A 44 14.19 5.37 9.82
N ILE A 45 13.02 5.95 10.09
CA ILE A 45 11.76 5.18 10.09
C ILE A 45 11.43 4.64 8.70
N ILE A 46 11.85 5.32 7.64
CA ILE A 46 11.61 4.90 6.26
C ILE A 46 12.27 3.56 5.97
N SER A 47 13.53 3.38 6.36
CA SER A 47 14.22 2.09 6.24
C SER A 47 13.54 0.98 7.06
N VAL A 48 13.00 1.32 8.22
CA VAL A 48 12.29 0.34 9.08
C VAL A 48 10.98 -0.13 8.48
N VAL A 49 10.18 0.78 7.88
CA VAL A 49 8.84 0.45 7.38
C VAL A 49 8.81 0.02 5.92
N LYS A 50 9.89 0.15 5.19
CA LYS A 50 9.96 -0.09 3.74
C LYS A 50 9.44 -1.47 3.33
N SER A 51 9.67 -2.51 4.14
CA SER A 51 9.24 -3.88 3.84
C SER A 51 7.76 -4.15 4.12
N ILE A 52 7.11 -3.29 4.91
CA ILE A 52 5.71 -3.42 5.33
C ILE A 52 4.84 -2.26 4.85
N THR A 53 5.28 -1.55 3.83
CA THR A 53 4.52 -0.45 3.20
C THR A 53 4.62 -0.54 1.67
N LYS A 54 3.60 -0.08 0.98
CA LYS A 54 3.61 0.03 -0.50
C LYS A 54 4.41 1.24 -0.98
N TYR A 55 4.40 2.29 -0.17
CA TYR A 55 5.17 3.50 -0.40
C TYR A 55 5.62 4.09 0.94
N ALA A 56 6.90 4.38 1.05
CA ALA A 56 7.45 5.10 2.18
C ALA A 56 8.44 6.14 1.69
N ALA A 57 8.33 7.36 2.16
CA ALA A 57 9.22 8.45 1.75
C ALA A 57 9.48 9.45 2.87
N LEU A 58 10.72 9.92 2.95
CA LEU A 58 11.08 11.13 3.65
C LEU A 58 10.75 12.31 2.72
N VAL A 59 9.94 13.24 3.20
CA VAL A 59 9.60 14.46 2.47
C VAL A 59 10.63 15.54 2.81
N ASP A 60 11.75 15.52 2.14
CA ASP A 60 12.88 16.46 2.38
C ASP A 60 12.77 17.77 1.60
N ASP A 61 11.98 17.80 0.52
CA ASP A 61 11.66 19.00 -0.24
C ASP A 61 10.20 19.42 0.01
N PRO A 62 9.94 20.60 0.63
CA PRO A 62 8.58 21.07 0.87
C PRO A 62 7.77 21.29 -0.41
N GLN A 63 8.40 21.56 -1.56
CA GLN A 63 7.71 21.71 -2.84
C GLN A 63 7.16 20.40 -3.39
N MET A 64 7.65 19.27 -2.88
CA MET A 64 7.22 17.92 -3.28
C MET A 64 6.11 17.36 -2.39
N ILE A 65 5.61 18.11 -1.40
CA ILE A 65 4.59 17.60 -0.46
C ILE A 65 3.33 17.09 -1.18
N ARG A 66 2.82 17.83 -2.15
CA ARG A 66 1.65 17.45 -2.95
C ARG A 66 1.91 16.13 -3.70
N TYR A 67 3.05 16.02 -4.36
CA TYR A 67 3.45 14.80 -5.07
C TYR A 67 3.45 13.58 -4.15
N HIS A 68 4.06 13.72 -2.95
CA HIS A 68 4.16 12.61 -2.01
C HIS A 68 2.79 12.21 -1.45
N ILE A 69 1.92 13.17 -1.13
CA ILE A 69 0.55 12.88 -0.64
C ILE A 69 -0.27 12.20 -1.72
N GLU A 70 -0.33 12.75 -2.92
CA GLU A 70 -1.11 12.19 -4.03
C GLU A 70 -0.61 10.80 -4.41
N ARG A 71 0.72 10.59 -4.46
CA ARG A 71 1.32 9.28 -4.70
C ARG A 71 1.01 8.29 -3.59
N ALA A 72 1.13 8.69 -2.34
CA ALA A 72 0.83 7.83 -1.20
C ALA A 72 -0.64 7.38 -1.20
N LEU A 73 -1.59 8.29 -1.46
CA LEU A 73 -3.01 7.97 -1.59
C LEU A 73 -3.26 7.00 -2.74
N TYR A 74 -2.64 7.23 -3.89
CA TYR A 74 -2.74 6.33 -5.03
C TYR A 74 -2.22 4.94 -4.69
N GLU A 75 -1.00 4.84 -4.17
CA GLU A 75 -0.37 3.56 -3.82
C GLU A 75 -1.16 2.79 -2.74
N ALA A 76 -1.73 3.48 -1.76
CA ALA A 76 -2.53 2.85 -0.70
C ALA A 76 -3.79 2.18 -1.25
N THR A 77 -4.40 2.74 -2.31
CA THR A 77 -5.76 2.38 -2.77
C THR A 77 -5.79 1.63 -4.08
N HIS A 78 -4.70 1.64 -4.88
CA HIS A 78 -4.65 0.99 -6.20
C HIS A 78 -3.95 -0.36 -6.18
N GLY A 79 -4.39 -1.27 -7.04
CA GLY A 79 -3.94 -2.64 -7.07
C GLY A 79 -4.24 -3.35 -5.74
N ARG A 80 -3.32 -4.20 -5.26
CA ARG A 80 -3.43 -4.73 -3.90
C ARG A 80 -3.26 -3.59 -2.91
N LYS A 81 -4.30 -3.27 -2.15
CA LYS A 81 -4.31 -2.19 -1.18
C LYS A 81 -3.30 -2.44 -0.04
N GLY A 82 -2.90 -1.39 0.67
CA GLY A 82 -1.97 -1.55 1.78
C GLY A 82 -1.48 -0.21 2.35
N PRO A 83 -0.67 -0.25 3.42
CA PRO A 83 -0.22 0.94 4.11
C PRO A 83 0.85 1.70 3.34
N VAL A 84 0.88 3.01 3.58
CA VAL A 84 1.90 3.94 3.11
C VAL A 84 2.39 4.81 4.26
N TRP A 85 3.60 5.37 4.14
CA TRP A 85 4.21 6.17 5.20
C TRP A 85 4.94 7.39 4.64
N LEU A 86 4.63 8.56 5.16
CA LEU A 86 5.40 9.79 4.92
C LEU A 86 6.04 10.26 6.23
N ASP A 87 7.35 10.55 6.19
CA ASP A 87 8.10 11.11 7.30
C ASP A 87 8.51 12.54 6.94
N ILE A 88 8.10 13.53 7.77
CA ILE A 88 8.20 14.94 7.39
C ILE A 88 9.07 15.66 8.42
N PRO A 89 10.27 16.16 8.04
CA PRO A 89 11.14 16.94 8.93
C PRO A 89 10.48 18.21 9.45
N LEU A 90 10.77 18.57 10.69
CA LEU A 90 10.17 19.71 11.38
C LEU A 90 10.35 21.04 10.64
N ASP A 91 11.49 21.27 10.04
CA ASP A 91 11.77 22.48 9.25
C ASP A 91 11.02 22.49 7.91
N VAL A 92 10.74 21.31 7.33
CA VAL A 92 9.87 21.18 6.15
C VAL A 92 8.42 21.51 6.52
N GLN A 93 7.92 21.01 7.67
CA GLN A 93 6.58 21.33 8.16
C GLN A 93 6.35 22.83 8.38
N ALA A 94 7.40 23.56 8.75
CA ALA A 94 7.33 24.99 9.00
C ALA A 94 7.57 25.88 7.76
N THR A 95 7.88 25.27 6.61
CA THR A 95 8.17 26.02 5.39
C THR A 95 6.89 26.55 4.74
N MET A 96 6.88 27.84 4.38
CA MET A 96 5.80 28.43 3.58
C MET A 96 5.86 27.90 2.14
N ILE A 97 4.74 27.47 1.62
CA ILE A 97 4.58 26.94 0.26
C ILE A 97 3.55 27.75 -0.50
N ASP A 98 3.66 27.75 -1.82
CA ASP A 98 2.65 28.27 -2.75
C ASP A 98 1.90 27.07 -3.34
N GLU A 99 0.65 26.89 -2.95
CA GLU A 99 -0.17 25.71 -3.30
C GLU A 99 -0.36 25.58 -4.81
N ASP A 100 -0.42 26.70 -5.53
CA ASP A 100 -0.63 26.73 -6.99
C ASP A 100 0.60 26.26 -7.79
N ARG A 101 1.77 26.23 -7.16
CA ARG A 101 3.05 25.85 -7.78
C ARG A 101 3.54 24.44 -7.41
N LEU A 102 2.85 23.76 -6.54
CA LEU A 102 3.25 22.43 -6.11
C LEU A 102 3.16 21.41 -7.27
N ILE A 103 4.18 20.57 -7.35
CA ILE A 103 4.23 19.47 -8.31
C ILE A 103 3.26 18.37 -7.86
N GLY A 104 2.30 18.00 -8.72
CA GLY A 104 1.39 16.88 -8.50
C GLY A 104 1.98 15.54 -8.94
N PHE A 105 1.31 14.46 -8.54
CA PHE A 105 1.61 13.10 -8.99
C PHE A 105 0.69 12.69 -10.14
N THR A 106 1.26 12.13 -11.19
CA THR A 106 0.50 11.53 -12.29
C THR A 106 0.77 10.02 -12.32
N PRO A 107 -0.25 9.17 -12.09
CA PRO A 107 -0.09 7.73 -12.19
C PRO A 107 0.34 7.30 -13.59
N LYS A 108 1.17 6.27 -13.67
CA LYS A 108 1.43 5.61 -14.96
C LYS A 108 0.19 4.87 -15.41
N PRO A 109 -0.11 4.81 -16.72
CA PRO A 109 -1.20 3.99 -17.23
C PRO A 109 -1.06 2.54 -16.78
N GLU A 110 -2.14 1.95 -16.32
CA GLU A 110 -2.15 0.52 -15.98
C GLU A 110 -1.94 -0.32 -17.24
N MET A 111 -0.99 -1.25 -17.17
CA MET A 111 -0.82 -2.24 -18.24
C MET A 111 -1.94 -3.26 -18.13
N LYS A 112 -2.72 -3.39 -19.21
CA LYS A 112 -3.73 -4.46 -19.31
C LYS A 112 -3.03 -5.82 -19.23
N ASN A 113 -3.57 -6.73 -18.40
CA ASN A 113 -3.11 -8.10 -18.38
C ASN A 113 -3.54 -8.81 -19.69
N THR A 114 -2.63 -8.85 -20.66
CA THR A 114 -2.88 -9.49 -21.98
C THR A 114 -3.00 -11.01 -21.90
N HIS A 115 -2.70 -11.61 -20.74
CA HIS A 115 -2.78 -13.06 -20.52
C HIS A 115 -3.98 -13.47 -19.68
N LEU A 116 -4.85 -12.54 -19.27
CA LEU A 116 -5.96 -12.82 -18.36
C LEU A 116 -6.89 -13.91 -18.92
N GLU A 117 -7.30 -13.79 -20.17
CA GLU A 117 -8.19 -14.77 -20.82
C GLU A 117 -7.60 -16.19 -20.82
N LYS A 118 -6.31 -16.31 -21.16
CA LYS A 118 -5.61 -17.60 -21.12
C LYS A 118 -5.53 -18.17 -19.70
N GLN A 119 -5.31 -17.32 -18.70
CA GLN A 119 -5.27 -17.74 -17.29
C GLN A 119 -6.65 -18.21 -16.82
N VAL A 120 -7.72 -17.52 -17.19
CA VAL A 120 -9.10 -17.91 -16.87
C VAL A 120 -9.43 -19.26 -17.49
N LEU A 121 -9.13 -19.47 -18.78
CA LEU A 121 -9.35 -20.76 -19.44
C LEU A 121 -8.60 -21.91 -18.77
N ALA A 122 -7.37 -21.68 -18.34
CA ALA A 122 -6.59 -22.69 -17.62
C ALA A 122 -7.25 -23.07 -16.26
N VAL A 123 -7.78 -22.08 -15.52
CA VAL A 123 -8.53 -22.34 -14.27
C VAL A 123 -9.80 -23.13 -14.54
N ILE A 124 -10.56 -22.80 -15.60
CA ILE A 124 -11.76 -23.54 -15.99
C ILE A 124 -11.42 -25.00 -16.34
N ASP A 125 -10.34 -25.23 -17.08
CA ASP A 125 -9.88 -26.58 -17.41
C ASP A 125 -9.53 -27.40 -16.16
N GLU A 126 -8.87 -26.80 -15.18
CA GLU A 126 -8.55 -27.48 -13.91
C GLU A 126 -9.81 -27.79 -13.09
N LEU A 127 -10.76 -26.85 -13.02
CA LEU A 127 -12.05 -27.08 -12.35
C LEU A 127 -12.84 -28.23 -12.99
N ASN A 128 -12.86 -28.32 -14.32
CA ASN A 128 -13.54 -29.38 -15.05
C ASN A 128 -12.90 -30.76 -14.84
N ARG A 129 -11.62 -30.83 -14.52
CA ARG A 129 -10.90 -32.10 -14.24
C ARG A 129 -10.94 -32.48 -12.76
N ALA A 130 -11.24 -31.56 -11.89
CA ALA A 130 -11.21 -31.79 -10.44
C ALA A 130 -12.41 -32.70 -10.01
N GLU A 131 -12.12 -33.74 -9.26
CA GLU A 131 -13.18 -34.63 -8.71
C GLU A 131 -13.88 -34.00 -7.50
N ARG A 132 -13.19 -33.21 -6.73
CA ARG A 132 -13.70 -32.55 -5.51
C ARG A 132 -13.17 -31.12 -5.39
N PRO A 133 -13.61 -30.21 -6.27
CA PRO A 133 -13.19 -28.84 -6.22
C PRO A 133 -13.79 -28.13 -4.99
N VAL A 134 -13.01 -27.23 -4.38
CA VAL A 134 -13.43 -26.37 -3.28
C VAL A 134 -12.94 -24.95 -3.58
N LEU A 135 -13.78 -23.98 -3.33
CA LEU A 135 -13.43 -22.55 -3.47
C LEU A 135 -13.09 -22.00 -2.09
N LEU A 136 -11.86 -21.50 -1.92
CA LEU A 136 -11.45 -20.77 -0.72
C LEU A 136 -11.54 -19.27 -1.00
N ALA A 137 -12.44 -18.58 -0.30
CA ALA A 137 -12.71 -17.16 -0.46
C ALA A 137 -12.10 -16.36 0.69
N GLY A 138 -11.14 -15.48 0.37
CA GLY A 138 -10.52 -14.57 1.30
C GLY A 138 -11.02 -13.11 1.14
N ASN A 139 -10.55 -12.22 2.01
CA ASN A 139 -10.92 -10.80 2.06
C ASN A 139 -10.65 -10.01 0.76
N GLY A 140 -9.80 -10.53 -0.12
CA GLY A 140 -9.48 -9.90 -1.42
C GLY A 140 -10.70 -9.59 -2.29
N ILE A 141 -11.76 -10.40 -2.20
CA ILE A 141 -13.02 -10.22 -2.94
C ILE A 141 -13.69 -8.91 -2.51
N ARG A 142 -13.85 -8.72 -1.20
CA ARG A 142 -14.42 -7.50 -0.62
C ARG A 142 -13.58 -6.26 -0.93
N LEU A 143 -12.26 -6.38 -0.82
CA LEU A 143 -11.33 -5.28 -1.12
C LEU A 143 -11.34 -4.87 -2.60
N ALA A 144 -11.61 -5.81 -3.50
CA ALA A 144 -11.79 -5.55 -4.93
C ALA A 144 -13.18 -5.00 -5.28
N GLY A 145 -14.14 -5.03 -4.34
CA GLY A 145 -15.54 -4.67 -4.61
C GLY A 145 -16.27 -5.69 -5.49
N ALA A 146 -15.78 -6.93 -5.53
CA ALA A 146 -16.24 -8.00 -6.45
C ALA A 146 -17.23 -9.00 -5.80
N ASN A 147 -17.96 -8.56 -4.76
CA ASN A 147 -18.89 -9.45 -4.06
C ASN A 147 -19.99 -9.99 -4.98
N LYS A 148 -20.53 -9.14 -5.85
CA LYS A 148 -21.59 -9.54 -6.77
C LYS A 148 -21.11 -10.57 -7.78
N GLU A 149 -19.96 -10.35 -8.39
CA GLU A 149 -19.32 -11.29 -9.32
C GLU A 149 -18.96 -12.62 -8.63
N PHE A 150 -18.60 -12.55 -7.36
CA PHE A 150 -18.32 -13.72 -6.55
C PHE A 150 -19.59 -14.54 -6.28
N ASP A 151 -20.69 -13.90 -5.90
CA ASP A 151 -21.98 -14.58 -5.68
C ASP A 151 -22.47 -15.26 -6.95
N GLU A 152 -22.39 -14.58 -8.09
CA GLU A 152 -22.74 -15.15 -9.40
C GLU A 152 -21.84 -16.35 -9.77
N LEU A 153 -20.54 -16.28 -9.44
CA LEU A 153 -19.60 -17.38 -9.66
C LEU A 153 -19.95 -18.61 -8.80
N VAL A 154 -20.25 -18.40 -7.50
CA VAL A 154 -20.64 -19.45 -6.57
C VAL A 154 -21.90 -20.17 -7.03
N GLU A 155 -22.92 -19.42 -7.44
CA GLU A 155 -24.15 -19.96 -7.97
C GLU A 155 -23.93 -20.78 -9.26
N THR A 156 -23.03 -20.28 -10.14
CA THR A 156 -22.71 -20.94 -11.42
C THR A 156 -21.94 -22.23 -11.22
N LEU A 157 -20.98 -22.27 -10.31
CA LEU A 157 -20.12 -23.43 -10.10
C LEU A 157 -20.80 -24.52 -9.26
N GLY A 158 -21.64 -24.14 -8.29
CA GLY A 158 -22.33 -25.10 -7.42
C GLY A 158 -21.39 -25.98 -6.58
N ILE A 159 -20.17 -25.52 -6.29
CA ILE A 159 -19.16 -26.23 -5.50
C ILE A 159 -19.09 -25.68 -4.07
N PRO A 160 -18.55 -26.45 -3.09
CA PRO A 160 -18.37 -25.96 -1.73
C PRO A 160 -17.48 -24.73 -1.66
N VAL A 161 -17.89 -23.77 -0.86
CA VAL A 161 -17.14 -22.54 -0.57
C VAL A 161 -16.72 -22.53 0.88
N LEU A 162 -15.45 -22.25 1.14
CA LEU A 162 -14.90 -21.98 2.46
C LEU A 162 -14.52 -20.50 2.51
N THR A 163 -14.80 -19.87 3.64
CA THR A 163 -14.36 -18.50 3.94
C THR A 163 -13.32 -18.54 5.05
N GLU A 164 -12.32 -17.65 4.98
CA GLU A 164 -11.45 -17.41 6.13
C GLU A 164 -12.24 -16.67 7.22
N GLU A 165 -12.13 -17.11 8.46
CA GLU A 165 -12.57 -16.32 9.62
C GLU A 165 -11.56 -15.19 9.84
N GLU A 166 -12.05 -13.93 9.91
CA GLU A 166 -11.26 -12.76 10.31
C GLU A 166 -11.14 -12.66 11.84
#